data_c4813a4db034e929097b44c3019ef320
#
_entry.id   c4813a4db034e929097b44c3019ef320
#
_cell.length_a   1.000
_cell.length_b   1.000
_cell.length_c   1.000
_cell.angle_alpha   90.00
_cell.angle_beta   90.00
_cell.angle_gamma   90.00
#
_symmetry.space_group_name_H-M   'P 1'
#
loop_
_entity.id
_entity.type
_entity.pdbx_description
1 polymer ?
#
loop_
_entity_poly.entity_id
_entity_poly.type
_entity_poly.pdbx_seq_one_letter_code
_entity_poly.pdbx_strand_id
1 'polypeptide(L)'
;MVNDHPFQTLFESLGRLPIAHAEAVNRQAYEVLHDILSVPLEKPGRCILLRAPRAGHGKTHLLSRIQHHLGASHEFIPLQAFGTQIDASTVVDDALRHLLRPLPASGGLCALDMVTRRLLAVALQPMVVSGEVPCQDREGALTALRTRPVEIFDFHHPNAVTAHWTRENFAVLGQRFSVELAQRCNLPIREVALWVDAMFRFVSTPVENSIRLRVLTDEVHGGNPGEGVWMERLEALLGLLALLMRVVLVADNLEGFASDGQAALKLAAFLGDLRQAIERLDVILSVNQDIWQSAFVPRLSGGLADRLSEVVIELKPLTESEMLALLESRVPGLGSQLLAQVDRAAAGTHARGLIRAAGVAWLKASAMDGPGGVAAGLAAVAVAAPQPAPVTTGISGDSPPVPPPVASATPAAAVADAAPGAGCLPPATSSPAPVAAENAGVDDLIRQFLERYGPGSR
;
A
#
# COMPACT_ATOMS: atom_id res chain seq x y z
N MET A 1 24.16 15.33 19.17
CA MET A 1 23.63 15.14 17.82
C MET A 1 24.63 14.29 17.09
N VAL A 2 24.25 13.07 16.71
CA VAL A 2 25.10 12.20 15.87
C VAL A 2 25.13 12.89 14.50
N ASN A 3 26.31 13.32 14.06
CA ASN A 3 26.49 13.86 12.72
C ASN A 3 26.17 12.72 11.73
N ASP A 4 24.97 12.67 11.22
CA ASP A 4 24.59 11.70 10.18
C ASP A 4 25.45 11.98 8.95
N HIS A 5 26.25 11.00 8.59
CA HIS A 5 27.13 11.08 7.44
C HIS A 5 26.26 11.15 6.15
N PRO A 6 26.37 12.21 5.32
CA PRO A 6 25.42 12.46 4.23
C PRO A 6 25.38 11.35 3.16
N PHE A 7 26.38 10.47 3.14
CA PHE A 7 26.50 9.34 2.21
C PHE A 7 26.36 7.98 2.89
N GLN A 8 25.75 7.93 4.09
CA GLN A 8 25.64 6.69 4.87
C GLN A 8 24.66 5.68 4.25
N THR A 9 23.56 6.15 3.68
CA THR A 9 22.52 5.29 3.12
C THR A 9 22.85 4.89 1.70
N LEU A 10 23.23 3.63 1.49
CA LEU A 10 23.54 3.04 0.19
C LEU A 10 22.41 2.17 -0.39
N PHE A 11 21.49 1.73 0.46
CA PHE A 11 20.37 0.86 0.10
C PHE A 11 19.07 1.51 0.49
N GLU A 12 18.11 1.48 -0.41
CA GLU A 12 16.78 2.03 -0.22
C GLU A 12 15.75 0.89 -0.24
N SER A 13 14.73 1.01 0.58
CA SER A 13 13.57 0.10 0.57
C SER A 13 12.43 0.75 -0.19
N LEU A 14 11.65 -0.05 -0.89
CA LEU A 14 10.45 0.42 -1.58
C LEU A 14 9.51 1.12 -0.59
N GLY A 15 8.94 2.24 -1.00
CA GLY A 15 8.04 3.06 -0.19
C GLY A 15 8.74 4.04 0.76
N ARG A 16 10.06 4.06 0.82
CA ARG A 16 10.83 5.02 1.61
C ARG A 16 11.59 5.95 0.67
N LEU A 17 11.02 7.14 0.45
CA LEU A 17 11.72 8.18 -0.30
C LEU A 17 12.60 8.96 0.66
N PRO A 18 13.93 9.05 0.45
CA PRO A 18 14.80 9.89 1.27
C PRO A 18 14.44 11.36 1.08
N ILE A 19 14.54 12.16 2.15
CA ILE A 19 14.26 13.60 2.15
C ILE A 19 15.13 14.30 1.10
N ALA A 20 16.42 13.94 1.04
CA ALA A 20 17.35 14.44 0.03
C ALA A 20 17.39 13.48 -1.16
N HIS A 21 16.70 13.80 -2.23
CA HIS A 21 16.73 13.05 -3.48
C HIS A 21 16.90 13.98 -4.68
N ALA A 22 17.52 13.48 -5.75
CA ALA A 22 17.74 14.22 -6.98
C ALA A 22 16.66 13.88 -8.02
N GLU A 23 15.75 14.78 -8.27
CA GLU A 23 14.69 14.59 -9.28
C GLU A 23 15.21 14.40 -10.69
N ALA A 24 16.38 14.99 -10.99
CA ALA A 24 17.02 14.88 -12.30
C ALA A 24 17.44 13.44 -12.64
N VAL A 25 17.78 12.64 -11.62
CA VAL A 25 18.25 11.26 -11.82
C VAL A 25 17.10 10.38 -12.34
N ASN A 26 17.35 9.70 -13.44
CA ASN A 26 16.38 8.84 -14.13
C ASN A 26 15.06 9.56 -14.51
N ARG A 27 15.12 10.86 -14.78
CA ARG A 27 13.94 11.68 -15.03
C ARG A 27 13.08 11.15 -16.19
N GLN A 28 13.72 10.80 -17.33
CA GLN A 28 13.00 10.26 -18.48
C GLN A 28 12.27 8.95 -18.15
N ALA A 29 12.91 8.04 -17.40
CA ALA A 29 12.28 6.78 -16.96
C ALA A 29 11.14 7.05 -16.00
N TYR A 30 11.29 8.05 -15.12
CA TYR A 30 10.21 8.49 -14.21
C TYR A 30 9.00 8.99 -14.98
N GLU A 31 9.19 9.91 -15.95
CA GLU A 31 8.10 10.49 -16.74
C GLU A 31 7.34 9.40 -17.51
N VAL A 32 8.05 8.49 -18.18
CA VAL A 32 7.42 7.37 -18.90
C VAL A 32 6.63 6.45 -17.96
N LEU A 33 7.21 6.08 -16.82
CA LEU A 33 6.54 5.20 -15.86
C LEU A 33 5.32 5.88 -15.22
N HIS A 34 5.46 7.16 -14.89
CA HIS A 34 4.36 7.98 -14.37
C HIS A 34 3.21 8.06 -15.37
N ASP A 35 3.47 8.34 -16.64
CA ASP A 35 2.44 8.46 -17.69
C ASP A 35 1.70 7.13 -17.90
N ILE A 36 2.42 6.00 -17.87
CA ILE A 36 1.83 4.66 -18.00
C ILE A 36 0.87 4.36 -16.84
N LEU A 37 1.27 4.70 -15.63
CA LEU A 37 0.46 4.42 -14.43
C LEU A 37 -0.68 5.43 -14.25
N SER A 38 -0.54 6.66 -14.71
CA SER A 38 -1.54 7.74 -14.55
C SER A 38 -2.75 7.62 -15.49
N VAL A 39 -2.92 6.50 -16.17
CA VAL A 39 -4.10 6.27 -17.01
C VAL A 39 -5.37 6.06 -16.15
N PRO A 40 -6.57 6.36 -16.68
CA PRO A 40 -7.83 6.15 -15.97
C PRO A 40 -8.00 4.72 -15.45
N LEU A 41 -8.72 4.58 -14.33
CA LEU A 41 -8.93 3.30 -13.65
C LEU A 41 -9.58 2.23 -14.54
N GLU A 42 -10.42 2.64 -15.49
CA GLU A 42 -11.15 1.76 -16.42
C GLU A 42 -10.26 1.13 -17.49
N LYS A 43 -9.05 1.65 -17.67
CA LYS A 43 -8.11 1.13 -18.65
C LYS A 43 -7.41 -0.13 -18.12
N PRO A 44 -7.14 -1.11 -19.01
CA PRO A 44 -6.36 -2.29 -18.65
C PRO A 44 -5.01 -1.91 -18.05
N GLY A 45 -4.55 -2.68 -17.09
CA GLY A 45 -3.19 -2.59 -16.56
C GLY A 45 -2.15 -3.07 -17.56
N ARG A 46 -0.86 -2.92 -17.24
CA ARG A 46 0.26 -3.30 -18.11
C ARG A 46 1.33 -4.05 -17.35
N CYS A 47 2.06 -4.89 -18.08
CA CYS A 47 3.31 -5.44 -17.58
C CYS A 47 4.48 -4.55 -18.00
N ILE A 48 5.21 -4.05 -17.01
CA ILE A 48 6.31 -3.10 -17.19
C ILE A 48 7.60 -3.77 -16.75
N LEU A 49 8.51 -3.97 -17.68
CA LEU A 49 9.85 -4.48 -17.42
C LEU A 49 10.79 -3.28 -17.17
N LEU A 50 11.13 -3.01 -15.91
CA LEU A 50 12.08 -1.99 -15.51
C LEU A 50 13.47 -2.61 -15.42
N ARG A 51 14.34 -2.28 -16.36
CA ARG A 51 15.71 -2.82 -16.45
C ARG A 51 16.77 -1.79 -16.12
N ALA A 52 17.87 -2.26 -15.57
CA ALA A 52 19.10 -1.50 -15.42
C ALA A 52 20.30 -2.39 -15.80
N PRO A 53 21.43 -1.84 -16.27
CA PRO A 53 22.61 -2.64 -16.60
C PRO A 53 23.07 -3.54 -15.46
N ARG A 54 22.97 -3.04 -14.22
CA ARG A 54 23.28 -3.77 -12.97
C ARG A 54 22.60 -3.12 -11.77
N ALA A 55 22.76 -3.72 -10.58
CA ALA A 55 22.30 -3.15 -9.32
C ALA A 55 22.92 -1.76 -9.04
N GLY A 56 22.18 -0.87 -8.38
CA GLY A 56 22.66 0.45 -7.97
C GLY A 56 22.36 1.60 -8.94
N HIS A 57 21.63 1.37 -10.03
CA HIS A 57 21.19 2.43 -10.97
C HIS A 57 19.94 3.19 -10.49
N GLY A 58 19.36 2.85 -9.32
CA GLY A 58 18.24 3.59 -8.74
C GLY A 58 16.86 3.05 -9.11
N LYS A 59 16.70 1.75 -9.48
CA LYS A 59 15.38 1.13 -9.74
C LYS A 59 14.43 1.31 -8.56
N THR A 60 14.80 0.84 -7.37
CA THR A 60 14.01 0.96 -6.14
C THR A 60 13.71 2.43 -5.79
N HIS A 61 14.68 3.33 -6.01
CA HIS A 61 14.48 4.76 -5.79
C HIS A 61 13.43 5.34 -6.75
N LEU A 62 13.47 4.99 -8.03
CA LEU A 62 12.48 5.39 -9.03
C LEU A 62 11.08 4.92 -8.63
N LEU A 63 10.95 3.65 -8.22
CA LEU A 63 9.70 3.07 -7.76
C LEU A 63 9.16 3.76 -6.50
N SER A 64 10.02 4.09 -5.55
CA SER A 64 9.63 4.84 -4.34
C SER A 64 9.16 6.26 -4.66
N ARG A 65 9.76 6.94 -5.66
CA ARG A 65 9.29 8.26 -6.14
C ARG A 65 7.90 8.16 -6.76
N ILE A 66 7.69 7.17 -7.62
CA ILE A 66 6.37 6.91 -8.25
C ILE A 66 5.32 6.62 -7.18
N GLN A 67 5.64 5.74 -6.22
CA GLN A 67 4.73 5.42 -5.12
C GLN A 67 4.41 6.65 -4.26
N HIS A 68 5.39 7.53 -4.03
CA HIS A 68 5.16 8.77 -3.28
C HIS A 68 4.18 9.71 -3.99
N HIS A 69 4.29 9.83 -5.31
CA HIS A 69 3.42 10.71 -6.09
C HIS A 69 2.02 10.13 -6.35
N LEU A 70 1.93 8.82 -6.62
CA LEU A 70 0.69 8.17 -7.01
C LEU A 70 -0.03 7.45 -5.84
N GLY A 71 0.57 7.37 -4.67
CA GLY A 71 0.06 6.57 -3.54
C GLY A 71 -1.31 6.99 -2.99
N ALA A 72 -1.84 8.15 -3.38
CA ALA A 72 -3.20 8.55 -3.03
C ALA A 72 -4.28 7.86 -3.90
N SER A 73 -3.93 7.45 -5.12
CA SER A 73 -4.83 6.85 -6.13
C SER A 73 -4.45 5.43 -6.54
N HIS A 74 -3.29 4.96 -6.10
CA HIS A 74 -2.72 3.65 -6.44
C HIS A 74 -2.33 2.88 -5.19
N GLU A 75 -2.56 1.57 -5.20
CA GLU A 75 -2.04 0.68 -4.17
C GLU A 75 -0.84 -0.10 -4.73
N PHE A 76 0.34 0.16 -4.16
CA PHE A 76 1.59 -0.50 -4.54
C PHE A 76 1.85 -1.68 -3.60
N ILE A 77 1.75 -2.88 -4.11
CA ILE A 77 1.96 -4.11 -3.36
C ILE A 77 3.32 -4.68 -3.72
N PRO A 78 4.31 -4.62 -2.81
CA PRO A 78 5.61 -5.22 -3.05
C PRO A 78 5.52 -6.74 -2.93
N LEU A 79 6.07 -7.44 -3.91
CA LEU A 79 6.33 -8.87 -3.81
C LEU A 79 7.67 -9.09 -3.10
N GLN A 80 7.62 -9.73 -1.95
CA GLN A 80 8.82 -10.12 -1.24
C GLN A 80 9.11 -11.60 -1.54
N ALA A 81 10.13 -11.84 -2.36
CA ALA A 81 10.63 -13.19 -2.54
C ALA A 81 11.52 -13.57 -1.35
N PHE A 82 11.07 -14.52 -0.53
CA PHE A 82 11.95 -15.16 0.45
C PHE A 82 12.87 -16.16 -0.26
N GLY A 83 14.10 -15.75 -0.53
CA GLY A 83 14.99 -16.48 -1.42
C GLY A 83 14.50 -16.41 -2.86
N THR A 84 14.18 -17.59 -3.45
CA THR A 84 13.62 -17.69 -4.80
C THR A 84 12.20 -18.25 -4.82
N GLN A 85 11.57 -18.42 -3.64
CA GLN A 85 10.22 -18.95 -3.56
C GLN A 85 9.20 -17.83 -3.48
N ILE A 86 8.21 -17.90 -4.37
CA ILE A 86 7.03 -17.05 -4.37
C ILE A 86 5.84 -17.99 -4.46
N ASP A 87 4.96 -17.91 -3.51
CA ASP A 87 3.67 -18.58 -3.48
C ASP A 87 2.55 -17.58 -3.19
N ALA A 88 1.33 -17.91 -3.61
CA ALA A 88 0.19 -17.02 -3.49
C ALA A 88 -0.16 -16.71 -2.03
N SER A 89 0.05 -17.63 -1.09
CA SER A 89 -0.22 -17.40 0.34
C SER A 89 0.68 -16.33 0.92
N THR A 90 1.97 -16.38 0.60
CA THR A 90 2.94 -15.36 1.03
C THR A 90 2.59 -13.99 0.46
N VAL A 91 2.15 -13.93 -0.80
CA VAL A 91 1.74 -12.66 -1.43
C VAL A 91 0.46 -12.11 -0.81
N VAL A 92 -0.50 -12.96 -0.42
CA VAL A 92 -1.68 -12.53 0.35
C VAL A 92 -1.27 -11.92 1.69
N ASP A 93 -0.35 -12.57 2.41
CA ASP A 93 0.16 -12.07 3.69
C ASP A 93 0.90 -10.74 3.53
N ASP A 94 1.70 -10.58 2.48
CA ASP A 94 2.39 -9.33 2.18
C ASP A 94 1.42 -8.21 1.83
N ALA A 95 0.40 -8.50 1.02
CA ALA A 95 -0.65 -7.56 0.67
C ALA A 95 -1.44 -7.14 1.92
N LEU A 96 -1.84 -8.08 2.77
CA LEU A 96 -2.53 -7.78 4.02
C LEU A 96 -1.66 -6.94 4.96
N ARG A 97 -0.39 -7.30 5.14
CA ARG A 97 0.55 -6.50 5.95
C ARG A 97 0.66 -5.07 5.45
N HIS A 98 0.67 -4.90 4.13
CA HIS A 98 0.71 -3.59 3.51
C HIS A 98 -0.59 -2.80 3.73
N LEU A 99 -1.75 -3.44 3.58
CA LEU A 99 -3.06 -2.84 3.80
C LEU A 99 -3.37 -2.55 5.27
N LEU A 100 -2.77 -3.28 6.20
CA LEU A 100 -2.93 -3.09 7.65
C LEU A 100 -2.06 -1.94 8.19
N ARG A 101 -1.23 -1.29 7.37
CA ARG A 101 -0.45 -0.14 7.80
C ARG A 101 -1.35 0.98 8.31
N PRO A 102 -1.04 1.57 9.48
CA PRO A 102 -1.77 2.73 9.98
C PRO A 102 -1.66 3.91 9.01
N LEU A 103 -2.77 4.59 8.78
CA LEU A 103 -2.77 5.81 7.98
C LEU A 103 -2.54 7.04 8.87
N PRO A 104 -1.67 7.98 8.47
CA PRO A 104 -1.44 9.21 9.22
C PRO A 104 -2.75 9.99 9.40
N ALA A 105 -2.95 10.55 10.59
CA ALA A 105 -4.12 11.40 10.93
C ALA A 105 -5.52 10.74 10.75
N SER A 106 -5.60 9.40 10.67
CA SER A 106 -6.85 8.68 10.42
C SER A 106 -7.55 8.16 11.67
N GLY A 107 -7.12 8.57 12.88
CA GLY A 107 -7.71 8.06 14.14
C GLY A 107 -7.47 6.57 14.39
N GLY A 108 -6.37 6.01 13.87
CA GLY A 108 -6.00 4.60 14.03
C GLY A 108 -6.52 3.68 12.94
N LEU A 109 -7.23 4.21 11.93
CA LEU A 109 -7.66 3.42 10.78
C LEU A 109 -6.47 3.04 9.89
N CYS A 110 -6.52 1.86 9.28
CA CYS A 110 -5.56 1.39 8.29
C CYS A 110 -6.12 1.48 6.85
N ALA A 111 -5.28 1.17 5.86
CA ALA A 111 -5.71 1.17 4.47
C ALA A 111 -6.84 0.16 4.21
N LEU A 112 -6.82 -1.02 4.87
CA LEU A 112 -7.88 -2.02 4.76
C LEU A 112 -9.24 -1.49 5.26
N ASP A 113 -9.26 -0.66 6.31
CA ASP A 113 -10.49 0.00 6.77
C ASP A 113 -11.12 0.87 5.68
N MET A 114 -10.28 1.67 5.03
CA MET A 114 -10.72 2.58 3.96
C MET A 114 -11.22 1.82 2.74
N VAL A 115 -10.51 0.78 2.35
CA VAL A 115 -10.89 -0.11 1.25
C VAL A 115 -12.22 -0.78 1.54
N THR A 116 -12.37 -1.40 2.70
CA THR A 116 -13.59 -2.13 3.07
C THR A 116 -14.81 -1.22 3.05
N ARG A 117 -14.73 -0.05 3.68
CA ARG A 117 -15.85 0.91 3.73
C ARG A 117 -16.24 1.39 2.34
N ARG A 118 -15.27 1.59 1.44
CA ARG A 118 -15.53 1.94 0.03
C ARG A 118 -16.16 0.77 -0.75
N LEU A 119 -15.70 -0.47 -0.55
CA LEU A 119 -16.29 -1.65 -1.18
C LEU A 119 -17.75 -1.85 -0.76
N LEU A 120 -18.05 -1.72 0.54
CA LEU A 120 -19.43 -1.79 1.05
C LEU A 120 -20.31 -0.70 0.40
N ALA A 121 -19.78 0.51 0.25
CA ALA A 121 -20.50 1.58 -0.43
C ALA A 121 -20.75 1.27 -1.91
N VAL A 122 -19.77 0.73 -2.62
CA VAL A 122 -19.92 0.30 -4.03
C VAL A 122 -20.95 -0.81 -4.16
N ALA A 123 -20.94 -1.79 -3.26
CA ALA A 123 -21.87 -2.91 -3.28
C ALA A 123 -23.31 -2.51 -2.91
N LEU A 124 -23.49 -1.51 -2.04
CA LEU A 124 -24.81 -1.05 -1.60
C LEU A 124 -25.52 -0.16 -2.66
N GLN A 125 -24.78 0.58 -3.49
CA GLN A 125 -25.35 1.49 -4.48
C GLN A 125 -26.41 0.86 -5.39
N PRO A 126 -26.20 -0.32 -6.02
CA PRO A 126 -27.22 -0.95 -6.88
C PRO A 126 -28.49 -1.29 -6.14
N MET A 127 -28.39 -1.71 -4.86
CA MET A 127 -29.53 -2.07 -4.03
C MET A 127 -30.38 -0.85 -3.64
N VAL A 128 -29.74 0.32 -3.49
CA VAL A 128 -30.42 1.61 -3.34
C VAL A 128 -31.10 2.02 -4.65
N VAL A 129 -30.42 1.82 -5.78
CA VAL A 129 -30.99 2.12 -7.11
C VAL A 129 -32.19 1.25 -7.42
N SER A 130 -32.14 -0.05 -7.15
CA SER A 130 -33.23 -0.99 -7.40
C SER A 130 -34.41 -0.81 -6.44
N GLY A 131 -34.18 -0.16 -5.29
CA GLY A 131 -35.18 -0.02 -4.23
C GLY A 131 -35.28 -1.23 -3.29
N GLU A 132 -34.36 -2.18 -3.37
CA GLU A 132 -34.24 -3.28 -2.41
C GLU A 132 -33.93 -2.74 -1.00
N VAL A 133 -33.18 -1.66 -0.93
CA VAL A 133 -32.93 -0.92 0.31
C VAL A 133 -33.87 0.27 0.37
N PRO A 134 -34.83 0.28 1.33
CA PRO A 134 -35.76 1.40 1.47
C PRO A 134 -35.03 2.65 1.87
N CYS A 135 -35.19 3.72 1.09
CA CYS A 135 -34.54 5.00 1.30
C CYS A 135 -35.52 6.13 0.96
N GLN A 136 -35.71 7.10 1.88
CA GLN A 136 -36.59 8.25 1.66
C GLN A 136 -35.99 9.22 0.64
N ASP A 137 -34.67 9.49 0.75
CA ASP A 137 -33.92 10.30 -0.20
C ASP A 137 -32.88 9.43 -0.91
N ARG A 138 -33.28 8.84 -2.03
CA ARG A 138 -32.42 7.94 -2.82
C ARG A 138 -31.23 8.67 -3.44
N GLU A 139 -31.43 9.85 -3.94
CA GLU A 139 -30.39 10.63 -4.62
C GLU A 139 -29.34 11.13 -3.61
N GLY A 140 -29.80 11.65 -2.47
CA GLY A 140 -28.92 12.03 -1.38
C GLY A 140 -28.12 10.84 -0.82
N ALA A 141 -28.76 9.66 -0.68
CA ALA A 141 -28.09 8.44 -0.23
C ALA A 141 -27.02 7.98 -1.23
N LEU A 142 -27.30 7.96 -2.53
CA LEU A 142 -26.34 7.60 -3.56
C LEU A 142 -25.17 8.59 -3.62
N THR A 143 -25.44 9.87 -3.48
CA THR A 143 -24.42 10.90 -3.41
C THR A 143 -23.51 10.70 -2.19
N ALA A 144 -24.09 10.45 -1.04
CA ALA A 144 -23.35 10.19 0.20
C ALA A 144 -22.49 8.93 0.10
N LEU A 145 -23.01 7.81 -0.45
CA LEU A 145 -22.25 6.58 -0.70
C LEU A 145 -21.05 6.80 -1.63
N ARG A 146 -21.15 7.70 -2.60
CA ARG A 146 -20.05 8.02 -3.53
C ARG A 146 -19.01 8.96 -2.93
N THR A 147 -19.45 9.97 -2.19
CA THR A 147 -18.57 11.07 -1.74
C THR A 147 -18.01 10.86 -0.33
N ARG A 148 -18.74 10.16 0.56
CA ARG A 148 -18.38 9.99 1.97
C ARG A 148 -18.51 8.55 2.47
N PRO A 149 -18.02 7.54 1.73
CA PRO A 149 -18.18 6.13 2.09
C PRO A 149 -17.59 5.78 3.46
N VAL A 150 -16.50 6.45 3.85
CA VAL A 150 -15.79 6.21 5.11
C VAL A 150 -16.63 6.64 6.31
N GLU A 151 -17.32 7.76 6.21
CA GLU A 151 -18.21 8.28 7.26
C GLU A 151 -19.51 7.46 7.34
N ILE A 152 -20.08 7.11 6.18
CA ILE A 152 -21.32 6.32 6.09
C ILE A 152 -21.15 4.95 6.73
N PHE A 153 -20.00 4.31 6.54
CA PHE A 153 -19.64 3.01 7.11
C PHE A 153 -18.71 3.12 8.33
N ASP A 154 -18.86 4.18 9.12
CA ASP A 154 -18.20 4.25 10.42
C ASP A 154 -18.96 3.44 11.49
N PHE A 155 -18.62 2.15 11.58
CA PHE A 155 -19.26 1.18 12.47
C PHE A 155 -19.15 1.52 13.96
N HIS A 156 -18.30 2.48 14.32
CA HIS A 156 -18.05 2.85 15.71
C HIS A 156 -18.64 4.23 16.06
N HIS A 157 -19.10 4.98 15.05
CA HIS A 157 -19.73 6.27 15.30
C HIS A 157 -21.22 6.09 15.63
N PRO A 158 -21.76 6.63 16.74
CA PRO A 158 -23.13 6.39 17.20
C PRO A 158 -24.20 6.84 16.20
N ASN A 159 -23.91 7.83 15.38
CA ASN A 159 -24.85 8.40 14.41
C ASN A 159 -24.73 7.80 13.00
N ALA A 160 -23.88 6.78 12.79
CA ALA A 160 -23.71 6.14 11.48
C ALA A 160 -24.84 5.12 11.21
N VAL A 161 -26.04 5.61 10.94
CA VAL A 161 -27.25 4.81 10.76
C VAL A 161 -27.07 3.68 9.74
N THR A 162 -26.48 3.99 8.58
CA THR A 162 -26.23 3.00 7.51
C THR A 162 -25.28 1.90 7.98
N ALA A 163 -24.23 2.24 8.73
CA ALA A 163 -23.28 1.26 9.26
C ALA A 163 -23.98 0.30 10.25
N HIS A 164 -24.75 0.85 11.18
CA HIS A 164 -25.47 0.04 12.16
C HIS A 164 -26.52 -0.86 11.49
N TRP A 165 -27.30 -0.30 10.58
CA TRP A 165 -28.27 -1.06 9.81
C TRP A 165 -27.59 -2.18 8.98
N THR A 166 -26.46 -1.89 8.33
CA THR A 166 -25.69 -2.90 7.59
C THR A 166 -25.20 -4.01 8.52
N ARG A 167 -24.72 -3.66 9.72
CA ARG A 167 -24.25 -4.64 10.72
C ARG A 167 -25.39 -5.59 11.14
N GLU A 168 -26.57 -5.06 11.42
CA GLU A 168 -27.74 -5.84 11.83
C GLU A 168 -28.24 -6.77 10.73
N ASN A 169 -28.11 -6.37 9.47
CA ASN A 169 -28.63 -7.11 8.31
C ASN A 169 -27.53 -7.82 7.51
N PHE A 170 -26.29 -7.89 8.00
CA PHE A 170 -25.16 -8.39 7.22
C PHE A 170 -25.31 -9.85 6.80
N ALA A 171 -26.00 -10.68 7.57
CA ALA A 171 -26.26 -12.07 7.19
C ALA A 171 -26.94 -12.22 5.81
N VAL A 172 -27.79 -11.26 5.44
CA VAL A 172 -28.47 -11.21 4.14
C VAL A 172 -27.69 -10.35 3.14
N LEU A 173 -27.24 -9.17 3.59
CA LEU A 173 -26.52 -8.21 2.73
C LEU A 173 -25.19 -8.73 2.26
N GLY A 174 -24.44 -9.47 3.09
CA GLY A 174 -23.14 -10.02 2.75
C GLY A 174 -23.17 -10.90 1.49
N GLN A 175 -24.21 -11.72 1.34
CA GLN A 175 -24.42 -12.52 0.12
C GLN A 175 -24.68 -11.64 -1.10
N ARG A 176 -25.52 -10.61 -0.96
CA ARG A 176 -25.82 -9.66 -2.06
C ARG A 176 -24.58 -8.86 -2.44
N PHE A 177 -23.81 -8.37 -1.48
CA PHE A 177 -22.55 -7.68 -1.71
C PHE A 177 -21.56 -8.57 -2.45
N SER A 178 -21.44 -9.84 -2.05
CA SER A 178 -20.55 -10.79 -2.68
C SER A 178 -20.92 -11.05 -4.14
N VAL A 179 -22.22 -11.21 -4.45
CA VAL A 179 -22.70 -11.38 -5.84
C VAL A 179 -22.36 -10.14 -6.67
N GLU A 180 -22.72 -8.95 -6.17
CA GLU A 180 -22.48 -7.69 -6.89
C GLU A 180 -20.99 -7.44 -7.16
N LEU A 181 -20.13 -7.62 -6.15
CA LEU A 181 -18.70 -7.41 -6.27
C LEU A 181 -18.06 -8.48 -7.17
N ALA A 182 -18.46 -9.75 -7.07
CA ALA A 182 -17.98 -10.83 -7.91
C ALA A 182 -18.28 -10.58 -9.39
N GLN A 183 -19.50 -10.11 -9.70
CA GLN A 183 -19.89 -9.74 -11.06
C GLN A 183 -19.05 -8.58 -11.62
N ARG A 184 -18.79 -7.55 -10.79
CA ARG A 184 -17.96 -6.40 -11.20
C ARG A 184 -16.49 -6.74 -11.44
N CYS A 185 -15.97 -7.68 -10.64
CA CYS A 185 -14.59 -8.16 -10.79
C CYS A 185 -14.46 -9.27 -11.85
N ASN A 186 -15.56 -9.87 -12.28
CA ASN A 186 -15.58 -11.11 -13.08
C ASN A 186 -14.78 -12.25 -12.41
N LEU A 187 -14.99 -12.44 -11.11
CA LEU A 187 -14.26 -13.40 -10.27
C LEU A 187 -15.20 -14.41 -9.60
N PRO A 188 -14.69 -15.58 -9.16
CA PRO A 188 -15.48 -16.58 -8.45
C PRO A 188 -16.11 -16.01 -7.18
N ILE A 189 -17.43 -16.16 -7.03
CA ILE A 189 -18.20 -15.63 -5.90
C ILE A 189 -17.71 -16.16 -4.54
N ARG A 190 -17.22 -17.39 -4.49
CA ARG A 190 -16.80 -18.03 -3.25
C ARG A 190 -15.68 -17.26 -2.54
N GLU A 191 -14.62 -16.93 -3.27
CA GLU A 191 -13.47 -16.23 -2.71
C GLU A 191 -13.78 -14.73 -2.47
N VAL A 192 -14.62 -14.13 -3.33
CA VAL A 192 -15.13 -12.77 -3.06
C VAL A 192 -15.98 -12.74 -1.79
N ALA A 193 -16.83 -13.76 -1.55
CA ALA A 193 -17.63 -13.86 -0.34
C ALA A 193 -16.76 -14.02 0.92
N LEU A 194 -15.70 -14.82 0.87
CA LEU A 194 -14.72 -14.93 1.94
C LEU A 194 -14.12 -13.55 2.28
N TRP A 195 -13.68 -12.79 1.28
CA TRP A 195 -13.12 -11.47 1.51
C TRP A 195 -14.14 -10.46 2.03
N VAL A 196 -15.36 -10.47 1.53
CA VAL A 196 -16.45 -9.59 2.01
C VAL A 196 -16.74 -9.86 3.49
N ASP A 197 -16.82 -11.14 3.91
CA ASP A 197 -17.07 -11.51 5.30
C ASP A 197 -15.87 -11.15 6.20
N ALA A 198 -14.63 -11.53 5.80
CA ALA A 198 -13.41 -11.23 6.55
C ALA A 198 -13.22 -9.71 6.75
N MET A 199 -13.35 -8.94 5.67
CA MET A 199 -13.23 -7.48 5.70
C MET A 199 -14.32 -6.82 6.53
N PHE A 200 -15.56 -7.29 6.43
CA PHE A 200 -16.68 -6.77 7.23
C PHE A 200 -16.47 -7.03 8.72
N ARG A 201 -16.12 -8.26 9.11
CA ARG A 201 -15.80 -8.60 10.51
C ARG A 201 -14.63 -7.76 11.02
N PHE A 202 -13.61 -7.57 10.21
CA PHE A 202 -12.46 -6.73 10.56
C PHE A 202 -12.89 -5.29 10.84
N VAL A 203 -13.61 -4.63 9.94
CA VAL A 203 -13.98 -3.21 10.07
C VAL A 203 -15.07 -2.96 11.11
N SER A 204 -15.93 -3.95 11.38
CA SER A 204 -16.97 -3.86 12.41
C SER A 204 -16.45 -4.12 13.83
N THR A 205 -15.24 -4.67 13.98
CA THR A 205 -14.56 -4.85 15.27
C THR A 205 -13.84 -3.54 15.64
N PRO A 206 -13.97 -3.04 16.89
CA PRO A 206 -13.32 -1.81 17.34
C PRO A 206 -11.81 -1.82 17.14
N VAL A 207 -11.25 -0.65 16.80
CA VAL A 207 -9.82 -0.50 16.48
C VAL A 207 -8.93 -0.90 17.66
N GLU A 208 -9.37 -0.62 18.88
CA GLU A 208 -8.66 -0.93 20.13
C GLU A 208 -8.73 -2.42 20.51
N ASN A 209 -9.56 -3.20 19.81
CA ASN A 209 -9.75 -4.61 20.15
C ASN A 209 -8.66 -5.47 19.51
N SER A 210 -7.83 -6.11 20.34
CA SER A 210 -6.74 -6.99 19.92
C SER A 210 -7.20 -8.21 19.08
N ILE A 211 -8.48 -8.59 19.17
CA ILE A 211 -9.06 -9.70 18.39
C ILE A 211 -9.22 -9.35 16.91
N ARG A 212 -9.23 -8.09 16.56
CA ARG A 212 -9.52 -7.60 15.21
C ARG A 212 -8.64 -8.24 14.13
N LEU A 213 -7.33 -8.27 14.37
CA LEU A 213 -6.38 -8.90 13.44
C LEU A 213 -6.56 -10.42 13.38
N ARG A 214 -6.82 -11.04 14.52
CA ARG A 214 -7.07 -12.48 14.62
C ARG A 214 -8.30 -12.89 13.81
N VAL A 215 -9.40 -12.15 13.90
CA VAL A 215 -10.62 -12.42 13.13
C VAL A 215 -10.33 -12.43 11.63
N LEU A 216 -9.54 -11.46 11.15
CA LEU A 216 -9.13 -11.40 9.75
C LEU A 216 -8.26 -12.60 9.35
N THR A 217 -7.23 -12.90 10.16
CA THR A 217 -6.29 -14.00 9.85
C THR A 217 -6.96 -15.37 9.94
N ASP A 218 -7.80 -15.61 10.94
CA ASP A 218 -8.51 -16.89 11.10
C ASP A 218 -9.44 -17.16 9.91
N GLU A 219 -10.10 -16.12 9.38
CA GLU A 219 -10.97 -16.24 8.21
C GLU A 219 -10.15 -16.50 6.93
N VAL A 220 -9.10 -15.70 6.71
CA VAL A 220 -8.28 -15.81 5.50
C VAL A 220 -7.47 -17.10 5.45
N HIS A 221 -6.97 -17.60 6.59
CA HIS A 221 -6.17 -18.85 6.65
C HIS A 221 -7.01 -20.08 7.03
N GLY A 222 -8.30 -19.90 7.29
CA GLY A 222 -9.19 -21.01 7.68
C GLY A 222 -9.22 -22.13 6.65
N GLY A 223 -9.30 -23.40 7.15
CA GLY A 223 -9.44 -24.57 6.31
C GLY A 223 -8.16 -25.09 5.65
N ASN A 224 -6.99 -24.52 5.97
CA ASN A 224 -5.68 -24.92 5.40
C ASN A 224 -5.72 -25.09 3.87
N PRO A 225 -5.95 -24.03 3.12
CA PRO A 225 -6.18 -24.09 1.67
C PRO A 225 -4.94 -24.54 0.91
N GLY A 226 -5.16 -25.34 -0.15
CA GLY A 226 -4.10 -25.69 -1.10
C GLY A 226 -3.67 -24.51 -1.98
N GLU A 227 -2.58 -24.65 -2.72
CA GLU A 227 -1.96 -23.59 -3.53
C GLU A 227 -2.95 -22.98 -4.54
N GLY A 228 -3.78 -23.78 -5.20
CA GLY A 228 -4.79 -23.27 -6.16
C GLY A 228 -5.82 -22.35 -5.50
N VAL A 229 -6.25 -22.66 -4.28
CA VAL A 229 -7.20 -21.82 -3.52
C VAL A 229 -6.52 -20.51 -3.09
N TRP A 230 -5.24 -20.55 -2.75
CA TRP A 230 -4.48 -19.33 -2.44
C TRP A 230 -4.38 -18.38 -3.63
N MET A 231 -4.23 -18.94 -4.84
CA MET A 231 -4.22 -18.13 -6.06
C MET A 231 -5.58 -17.46 -6.28
N GLU A 232 -6.69 -18.20 -6.16
CA GLU A 232 -8.05 -17.64 -6.26
C GLU A 232 -8.31 -16.57 -5.18
N ARG A 233 -7.82 -16.75 -3.95
CA ARG A 233 -7.91 -15.75 -2.87
C ARG A 233 -7.13 -14.49 -3.20
N LEU A 234 -5.92 -14.64 -3.73
CA LEU A 234 -5.11 -13.51 -4.14
C LEU A 234 -5.77 -12.73 -5.28
N GLU A 235 -6.26 -13.44 -6.30
CA GLU A 235 -6.99 -12.84 -7.41
C GLU A 235 -8.22 -12.07 -6.93
N ALA A 236 -8.99 -12.65 -5.99
CA ALA A 236 -10.16 -11.99 -5.43
C ALA A 236 -9.77 -10.73 -4.64
N LEU A 237 -8.72 -10.78 -3.80
CA LEU A 237 -8.24 -9.60 -3.07
C LEU A 237 -7.81 -8.48 -4.02
N LEU A 238 -6.94 -8.80 -4.98
CA LEU A 238 -6.43 -7.80 -5.93
C LEU A 238 -7.54 -7.26 -6.85
N GLY A 239 -8.48 -8.10 -7.26
CA GLY A 239 -9.64 -7.71 -8.05
C GLY A 239 -10.57 -6.75 -7.30
N LEU A 240 -10.83 -7.00 -6.01
CA LEU A 240 -11.59 -6.10 -5.16
C LEU A 240 -10.90 -4.74 -4.99
N LEU A 241 -9.59 -4.73 -4.78
CA LEU A 241 -8.81 -3.49 -4.73
C LEU A 241 -8.89 -2.73 -6.07
N ALA A 242 -8.79 -3.46 -7.18
CA ALA A 242 -8.82 -2.89 -8.53
C ALA A 242 -10.17 -2.26 -8.92
N LEU A 243 -11.25 -2.50 -8.17
CA LEU A 243 -12.51 -1.76 -8.32
C LEU A 243 -12.42 -0.31 -7.82
N LEU A 244 -11.55 -0.05 -6.85
CA LEU A 244 -11.48 1.23 -6.14
C LEU A 244 -10.30 2.09 -6.55
N MET A 245 -9.20 1.49 -6.95
CA MET A 245 -7.94 2.15 -7.25
C MET A 245 -7.10 1.29 -8.20
N ARG A 246 -6.08 1.89 -8.81
CA ARG A 246 -5.12 1.09 -9.58
C ARG A 246 -4.23 0.30 -8.63
N VAL A 247 -4.08 -0.99 -8.92
CA VAL A 247 -3.21 -1.88 -8.16
C VAL A 247 -1.95 -2.11 -8.95
N VAL A 248 -0.81 -1.85 -8.32
CA VAL A 248 0.53 -2.01 -8.92
C VAL A 248 1.30 -3.07 -8.13
N LEU A 249 1.48 -4.22 -8.71
CA LEU A 249 2.27 -5.30 -8.13
C LEU A 249 3.74 -5.11 -8.50
N VAL A 250 4.62 -5.01 -7.51
CA VAL A 250 6.03 -4.67 -7.72
C VAL A 250 6.92 -5.83 -7.33
N ALA A 251 7.53 -6.50 -8.30
CA ALA A 251 8.59 -7.49 -8.09
C ALA A 251 9.96 -6.80 -8.23
N ASP A 252 10.60 -6.52 -7.11
CA ASP A 252 11.94 -5.89 -7.03
C ASP A 252 12.90 -6.78 -6.23
N ASN A 253 14.19 -6.45 -6.24
CA ASN A 253 15.26 -7.18 -5.53
C ASN A 253 15.38 -8.66 -5.95
N LEU A 254 15.38 -8.91 -7.25
CA LEU A 254 15.39 -10.25 -7.86
C LEU A 254 16.80 -10.83 -8.06
N GLU A 255 17.79 -10.34 -7.33
CA GLU A 255 19.19 -10.80 -7.44
C GLU A 255 19.35 -12.30 -7.12
N GLY A 256 18.54 -12.83 -6.22
CA GLY A 256 18.54 -14.26 -5.86
C GLY A 256 18.19 -15.20 -7.03
N PHE A 257 17.45 -14.69 -8.02
CA PHE A 257 17.04 -15.49 -9.19
C PHE A 257 18.17 -15.71 -10.20
N ALA A 258 19.31 -15.02 -10.07
CA ALA A 258 20.45 -15.15 -10.99
C ALA A 258 20.95 -16.60 -11.13
N SER A 259 20.88 -17.39 -10.06
CA SER A 259 21.31 -18.79 -10.01
C SER A 259 20.17 -19.81 -10.15
N ASP A 260 18.91 -19.37 -10.16
CA ASP A 260 17.73 -20.23 -10.18
C ASP A 260 16.73 -19.85 -11.29
N GLY A 261 17.03 -20.29 -12.49
CA GLY A 261 16.14 -20.01 -13.62
C GLY A 261 14.78 -20.74 -13.58
N GLN A 262 14.63 -21.80 -12.76
CA GLN A 262 13.33 -22.43 -12.56
C GLN A 262 12.42 -21.56 -11.69
N ALA A 263 12.97 -20.97 -10.64
CA ALA A 263 12.25 -19.98 -9.85
C ALA A 263 11.91 -18.75 -10.67
N ALA A 264 12.81 -18.28 -11.54
CA ALA A 264 12.52 -17.18 -12.46
C ALA A 264 11.33 -17.50 -13.40
N LEU A 265 11.26 -18.72 -13.94
CA LEU A 265 10.13 -19.16 -14.75
C LEU A 265 8.82 -19.23 -13.93
N LYS A 266 8.86 -19.74 -12.70
CA LYS A 266 7.69 -19.77 -11.81
C LYS A 266 7.18 -18.37 -11.49
N LEU A 267 8.08 -17.43 -11.14
CA LEU A 267 7.71 -16.03 -10.93
C LEU A 267 7.08 -15.43 -12.18
N ALA A 268 7.68 -15.66 -13.34
CA ALA A 268 7.18 -15.16 -14.62
C ALA A 268 5.77 -15.67 -14.93
N ALA A 269 5.53 -16.98 -14.74
CA ALA A 269 4.22 -17.59 -14.92
C ALA A 269 3.20 -17.00 -13.94
N PHE A 270 3.55 -16.93 -12.65
CA PHE A 270 2.72 -16.36 -11.60
C PHE A 270 2.27 -14.92 -11.90
N LEU A 271 3.20 -14.05 -12.32
CA LEU A 271 2.88 -12.67 -12.71
C LEU A 271 2.01 -12.60 -13.97
N GLY A 272 2.28 -13.48 -14.95
CA GLY A 272 1.49 -13.59 -16.17
C GLY A 272 0.06 -14.03 -15.91
N ASP A 273 -0.13 -15.01 -15.02
CA ASP A 273 -1.45 -15.54 -14.64
C ASP A 273 -2.27 -14.48 -13.89
N LEU A 274 -1.68 -13.79 -12.90
CA LEU A 274 -2.33 -12.69 -12.19
C LEU A 274 -2.76 -11.57 -13.15
N ARG A 275 -1.87 -11.18 -14.07
CA ARG A 275 -2.18 -10.14 -15.06
C ARG A 275 -3.29 -10.56 -16.01
N GLN A 276 -3.41 -11.85 -16.33
CA GLN A 276 -4.47 -12.38 -17.15
C GLN A 276 -5.82 -12.45 -16.41
N ALA A 277 -5.79 -12.82 -15.12
CA ALA A 277 -6.98 -12.91 -14.29
C ALA A 277 -7.56 -11.53 -13.93
N ILE A 278 -6.71 -10.51 -13.77
CA ILE A 278 -7.11 -9.18 -13.28
C ILE A 278 -6.75 -8.12 -14.32
N GLU A 279 -7.75 -7.71 -15.10
CA GLU A 279 -7.57 -6.76 -16.22
C GLU A 279 -6.93 -5.43 -15.83
N ARG A 280 -7.21 -4.92 -14.61
CA ARG A 280 -6.76 -3.60 -14.12
C ARG A 280 -5.53 -3.66 -13.23
N LEU A 281 -4.80 -4.77 -13.24
CA LEU A 281 -3.56 -4.95 -12.49
C LEU A 281 -2.38 -4.46 -13.32
N ASP A 282 -1.59 -3.53 -12.79
CA ASP A 282 -0.27 -3.22 -13.31
C ASP A 282 0.78 -4.10 -12.62
N VAL A 283 1.73 -4.61 -13.40
CA VAL A 283 2.84 -5.42 -12.89
C VAL A 283 4.15 -4.76 -13.26
N ILE A 284 5.00 -4.49 -12.29
CA ILE A 284 6.36 -3.99 -12.52
C ILE A 284 7.36 -5.08 -12.14
N LEU A 285 8.07 -5.57 -13.14
CA LEU A 285 9.19 -6.48 -12.97
C LEU A 285 10.49 -5.68 -13.01
N SER A 286 11.10 -5.46 -11.85
CA SER A 286 12.32 -4.67 -11.67
C SER A 286 13.53 -5.59 -11.60
N VAL A 287 14.32 -5.66 -12.65
CA VAL A 287 15.40 -6.65 -12.79
C VAL A 287 16.69 -6.04 -13.37
N ASN A 288 17.84 -6.63 -13.06
CA ASN A 288 19.08 -6.29 -13.71
C ASN A 288 19.19 -6.98 -15.08
N GLN A 289 19.84 -6.34 -16.05
CA GLN A 289 19.93 -6.84 -17.43
C GLN A 289 20.62 -8.21 -17.51
N ASP A 290 21.66 -8.42 -16.72
CA ASP A 290 22.37 -9.70 -16.63
C ASP A 290 21.46 -10.82 -16.13
N ILE A 291 20.65 -10.58 -15.12
CA ILE A 291 19.68 -11.56 -14.56
C ILE A 291 18.54 -11.80 -15.56
N TRP A 292 18.01 -10.75 -16.20
CA TRP A 292 16.99 -10.91 -17.23
C TRP A 292 17.46 -11.83 -18.35
N GLN A 293 18.69 -11.61 -18.85
CA GLN A 293 19.27 -12.39 -19.95
C GLN A 293 19.67 -13.81 -19.55
N SER A 294 20.16 -14.01 -18.33
CA SER A 294 20.70 -15.31 -17.90
C SER A 294 19.63 -16.22 -17.27
N ALA A 295 18.72 -15.68 -16.47
CA ALA A 295 17.75 -16.47 -15.71
C ALA A 295 16.36 -16.52 -16.36
N PHE A 296 15.88 -15.40 -16.95
CA PHE A 296 14.53 -15.30 -17.50
C PHE A 296 14.48 -15.69 -18.98
N VAL A 297 15.15 -14.95 -19.86
CA VAL A 297 15.04 -15.09 -21.31
C VAL A 297 15.22 -16.53 -21.81
N PRO A 298 16.19 -17.32 -21.35
CA PRO A 298 16.40 -18.67 -21.89
C PRO A 298 15.29 -19.68 -21.53
N ARG A 299 14.40 -19.32 -20.62
CA ARG A 299 13.35 -20.20 -20.10
C ARG A 299 11.94 -19.74 -20.41
N LEU A 300 11.77 -18.48 -20.76
CA LEU A 300 10.47 -17.94 -21.15
C LEU A 300 10.10 -18.38 -22.57
N SER A 301 8.86 -18.84 -22.74
CA SER A 301 8.27 -18.92 -24.08
C SER A 301 8.12 -17.51 -24.65
N GLY A 302 8.16 -17.36 -25.97
CA GLY A 302 7.99 -16.05 -26.61
C GLY A 302 6.75 -15.31 -26.14
N GLY A 303 5.60 -15.99 -26.06
CA GLY A 303 4.36 -15.36 -25.60
C GLY A 303 4.37 -14.90 -24.12
N LEU A 304 5.10 -15.59 -23.23
CA LEU A 304 5.24 -15.17 -21.84
C LEU A 304 6.24 -14.02 -21.72
N ALA A 305 7.33 -14.07 -22.49
CA ALA A 305 8.30 -12.98 -22.56
C ALA A 305 7.64 -11.67 -23.05
N ASP A 306 6.85 -11.74 -24.12
CA ASP A 306 6.12 -10.60 -24.69
C ASP A 306 5.13 -10.00 -23.68
N ARG A 307 4.41 -10.85 -22.94
CA ARG A 307 3.47 -10.39 -21.89
C ARG A 307 4.17 -9.66 -20.75
N LEU A 308 5.32 -10.17 -20.30
CA LEU A 308 6.05 -9.56 -19.18
C LEU A 308 6.86 -8.33 -19.58
N SER A 309 7.14 -8.15 -20.86
CA SER A 309 7.86 -7.02 -21.42
C SER A 309 6.99 -6.17 -22.37
N GLU A 310 5.68 -6.09 -22.09
CA GLU A 310 4.75 -5.24 -22.85
C GLU A 310 5.25 -3.81 -22.98
N VAL A 311 5.78 -3.27 -21.88
CA VAL A 311 6.51 -2.00 -21.86
C VAL A 311 7.88 -2.21 -21.24
N VAL A 312 8.92 -1.76 -21.91
CA VAL A 312 10.30 -1.85 -21.41
C VAL A 312 10.82 -0.47 -21.08
N ILE A 313 11.26 -0.27 -19.83
CA ILE A 313 11.90 0.94 -19.36
C ILE A 313 13.33 0.61 -18.95
N GLU A 314 14.31 1.26 -19.58
CA GLU A 314 15.71 1.04 -19.30
C GLU A 314 16.33 2.24 -18.57
N LEU A 315 16.89 1.99 -17.39
CA LEU A 315 17.69 2.98 -16.70
C LEU A 315 19.07 3.06 -17.35
N LYS A 316 19.48 4.28 -17.67
CA LYS A 316 20.76 4.55 -18.31
C LYS A 316 21.86 4.81 -17.26
N PRO A 317 23.14 4.72 -17.65
CA PRO A 317 24.23 5.28 -16.87
C PRO A 317 24.00 6.76 -16.57
N LEU A 318 24.42 7.19 -15.36
CA LEU A 318 24.30 8.60 -14.98
C LEU A 318 25.13 9.49 -15.88
N THR A 319 24.53 10.57 -16.34
CA THR A 319 25.23 11.70 -16.97
C THR A 319 25.97 12.53 -15.92
N GLU A 320 26.89 13.37 -16.35
CA GLU A 320 27.63 14.24 -15.44
C GLU A 320 26.71 15.23 -14.69
N SER A 321 25.68 15.74 -15.37
CA SER A 321 24.69 16.61 -14.77
C SER A 321 23.84 15.87 -13.70
N GLU A 322 23.50 14.62 -13.93
CA GLU A 322 22.79 13.80 -12.94
C GLU A 322 23.68 13.42 -11.75
N MET A 323 24.99 13.15 -12.00
CA MET A 323 25.96 12.93 -10.94
C MET A 323 26.09 14.17 -10.05
N LEU A 324 26.19 15.35 -10.65
CA LEU A 324 26.24 16.62 -9.91
C LEU A 324 24.96 16.83 -9.11
N ALA A 325 23.78 16.67 -9.73
CA ALA A 325 22.50 16.83 -9.05
C ALA A 325 22.33 15.86 -7.87
N LEU A 326 22.81 14.62 -8.00
CA LEU A 326 22.78 13.63 -6.93
C LEU A 326 23.66 14.03 -5.75
N LEU A 327 24.87 14.53 -6.00
CA LEU A 327 25.75 15.01 -4.93
C LEU A 327 25.23 16.29 -4.29
N GLU A 328 24.71 17.22 -5.11
CA GLU A 328 24.13 18.47 -4.64
C GLU A 328 22.89 18.25 -3.74
N SER A 329 22.08 17.24 -4.04
CA SER A 329 20.95 16.86 -3.18
C SER A 329 21.37 16.36 -1.79
N ARG A 330 22.59 15.81 -1.67
CA ARG A 330 23.14 15.28 -0.40
C ARG A 330 23.93 16.34 0.39
N VAL A 331 24.67 17.18 -0.32
CA VAL A 331 25.51 18.23 0.25
C VAL A 331 25.35 19.53 -0.55
N PRO A 332 24.30 20.31 -0.28
CA PRO A 332 23.99 21.51 -1.03
C PRO A 332 25.17 22.51 -1.07
N GLY A 333 25.47 23.05 -2.24
CA GLY A 333 26.54 24.01 -2.48
C GLY A 333 27.96 23.41 -2.61
N LEU A 334 28.12 22.09 -2.46
CA LEU A 334 29.41 21.41 -2.46
C LEU A 334 29.49 20.26 -3.48
N GLY A 335 28.40 20.00 -4.18
CA GLY A 335 28.32 18.89 -5.11
C GLY A 335 29.40 18.92 -6.19
N SER A 336 29.71 20.10 -6.77
CA SER A 336 30.73 20.26 -7.80
C SER A 336 32.15 20.02 -7.27
N GLN A 337 32.45 20.54 -6.08
CA GLN A 337 33.74 20.34 -5.45
C GLN A 337 33.98 18.87 -5.10
N LEU A 338 32.96 18.24 -4.53
CA LEU A 338 32.99 16.83 -4.19
C LEU A 338 33.13 15.97 -5.45
N LEU A 339 32.40 16.29 -6.53
CA LEU A 339 32.45 15.58 -7.80
C LEU A 339 33.86 15.61 -8.42
N ALA A 340 34.58 16.72 -8.24
CA ALA A 340 35.99 16.84 -8.69
C ALA A 340 36.98 15.96 -7.89
N GLN A 341 36.63 15.63 -6.64
CA GLN A 341 37.44 14.79 -5.75
C GLN A 341 37.07 13.29 -5.81
N VAL A 342 35.94 12.96 -6.42
CA VAL A 342 35.47 11.57 -6.54
C VAL A 342 36.34 10.80 -7.53
N ASP A 343 36.85 9.65 -7.11
CA ASP A 343 37.48 8.70 -8.02
C ASP A 343 36.41 8.14 -8.99
N ARG A 344 36.47 8.62 -10.23
CA ARG A 344 35.51 8.25 -11.30
C ARG A 344 35.58 6.78 -11.67
N ALA A 345 36.74 6.17 -11.58
CA ALA A 345 36.92 4.74 -11.87
C ALA A 345 36.24 3.88 -10.79
N ALA A 346 36.40 4.25 -9.53
CA ALA A 346 35.75 3.57 -8.42
C ALA A 346 34.21 3.86 -8.35
N ALA A 347 33.79 5.07 -8.71
CA ALA A 347 32.39 5.45 -8.75
C ALA A 347 31.60 4.71 -9.83
N GLY A 348 32.21 4.46 -10.97
CA GLY A 348 31.51 3.98 -12.15
C GLY A 348 30.41 4.96 -12.61
N THR A 349 29.42 4.46 -13.34
CA THR A 349 28.36 5.27 -13.95
C THR A 349 26.96 5.06 -13.30
N HIS A 350 26.92 4.66 -12.03
CA HIS A 350 25.66 4.33 -11.35
C HIS A 350 25.58 4.98 -9.96
N ALA A 351 24.37 5.31 -9.53
CA ALA A 351 24.11 6.11 -8.32
C ALA A 351 24.77 5.54 -7.04
N ARG A 352 24.66 4.24 -6.79
CA ARG A 352 25.26 3.61 -5.59
C ARG A 352 26.77 3.71 -5.57
N GLY A 353 27.42 3.51 -6.72
CA GLY A 353 28.87 3.64 -6.84
C GLY A 353 29.32 5.09 -6.61
N LEU A 354 28.62 6.06 -7.19
CA LEU A 354 28.89 7.48 -6.97
C LEU A 354 28.75 7.88 -5.50
N ILE A 355 27.66 7.48 -4.84
CA ILE A 355 27.41 7.77 -3.42
C ILE A 355 28.52 7.16 -2.55
N ARG A 356 28.94 5.94 -2.84
CA ARG A 356 30.05 5.27 -2.11
C ARG A 356 31.36 6.02 -2.29
N ALA A 357 31.73 6.35 -3.52
CA ALA A 357 32.97 7.05 -3.82
C ALA A 357 32.98 8.49 -3.25
N ALA A 358 31.83 9.16 -3.30
CA ALA A 358 31.65 10.46 -2.67
C ALA A 358 31.77 10.38 -1.14
N GLY A 359 31.26 9.33 -0.51
CA GLY A 359 31.45 9.10 0.93
C GLY A 359 32.90 8.94 1.31
N VAL A 360 33.71 8.25 0.51
CA VAL A 360 35.17 8.13 0.71
C VAL A 360 35.88 9.48 0.53
N ALA A 361 35.50 10.23 -0.50
CA ALA A 361 36.08 11.58 -0.74
C ALA A 361 35.72 12.54 0.41
N TRP A 362 34.49 12.51 0.87
CA TRP A 362 34.02 13.30 2.01
C TRP A 362 34.81 13.02 3.30
N LEU A 363 35.04 11.75 3.63
CA LEU A 363 35.82 11.38 4.80
C LEU A 363 37.28 11.82 4.69
N LYS A 364 37.86 11.71 3.50
CA LYS A 364 39.25 12.19 3.24
C LYS A 364 39.36 13.72 3.43
N ALA A 365 38.41 14.47 2.87
CA ALA A 365 38.37 15.93 3.01
C ALA A 365 38.22 16.33 4.49
N SER A 366 37.30 15.66 5.21
CA SER A 366 37.06 15.91 6.64
C SER A 366 38.27 15.59 7.53
N ALA A 367 39.10 14.61 7.14
CA ALA A 367 40.30 14.23 7.89
C ALA A 367 41.51 15.19 7.63
N MET A 368 41.56 15.85 6.47
CA MET A 368 42.68 16.75 6.10
C MET A 368 42.56 18.16 6.70
N ASP A 369 41.30 18.62 6.99
CA ASP A 369 41.05 20.00 7.39
C ASP A 369 41.08 20.24 8.92
N GLY A 370 41.25 19.23 9.73
CA GLY A 370 41.25 19.34 11.20
C GLY A 370 39.89 19.84 11.79
N PRO A 371 39.77 20.09 13.10
CA PRO A 371 38.49 20.43 13.74
C PRO A 371 37.90 21.82 13.38
N GLY A 372 38.47 22.53 12.40
CA GLY A 372 37.99 23.84 11.92
C GLY A 372 37.92 23.95 10.36
N GLY A 373 38.17 22.87 9.63
CA GLY A 373 38.31 22.95 8.19
C GLY A 373 36.98 22.85 7.40
N VAL A 374 37.08 22.54 6.11
CA VAL A 374 35.98 22.47 5.14
C VAL A 374 34.81 21.63 5.64
N ALA A 375 35.05 20.60 6.46
CA ALA A 375 34.01 19.80 7.09
C ALA A 375 33.14 20.59 8.08
N ALA A 376 33.69 21.56 8.79
CA ALA A 376 32.92 22.44 9.67
C ALA A 376 32.12 23.47 8.86
N GLY A 377 32.68 24.00 7.79
CA GLY A 377 31.97 24.81 6.79
C GLY A 377 30.89 24.00 6.05
N LEU A 378 31.20 22.75 5.71
CA LEU A 378 30.28 21.79 5.08
C LEU A 378 29.13 21.39 6.01
N ALA A 379 29.41 21.11 7.28
CA ALA A 379 28.38 20.79 8.29
C ALA A 379 27.50 22.01 8.62
N ALA A 380 28.07 23.24 8.63
CA ALA A 380 27.31 24.45 8.87
C ALA A 380 26.33 24.80 7.74
N VAL A 381 26.67 24.51 6.49
CA VAL A 381 25.77 24.69 5.35
C VAL A 381 24.66 23.63 5.33
N ALA A 382 24.94 22.39 5.71
CA ALA A 382 23.94 21.33 5.81
C ALA A 382 22.88 21.61 6.91
N VAL A 383 23.26 22.31 8.00
CA VAL A 383 22.36 22.76 9.08
C VAL A 383 21.57 24.00 8.69
N ALA A 384 22.07 24.81 7.76
CA ALA A 384 21.42 26.03 7.27
C ALA A 384 20.42 25.80 6.12
N ALA A 385 20.18 24.55 5.71
CA ALA A 385 19.10 24.26 4.78
C ALA A 385 17.77 24.72 5.39
N PRO A 386 16.96 25.54 4.73
CA PRO A 386 15.72 26.05 5.29
C PRO A 386 14.80 24.87 5.64
N GLN A 387 14.43 24.80 6.90
CA GLN A 387 13.26 23.99 7.29
C GLN A 387 12.11 24.43 6.38
N PRO A 388 11.35 23.50 5.79
CA PRO A 388 10.16 23.88 5.06
C PRO A 388 9.32 24.74 5.97
N ALA A 389 9.11 25.99 5.54
CA ALA A 389 8.25 26.93 6.26
C ALA A 389 6.91 26.21 6.51
N PRO A 390 6.34 26.35 7.74
CA PRO A 390 5.01 25.83 7.97
C PRO A 390 4.12 26.47 6.90
N VAL A 391 3.43 25.64 6.12
CA VAL A 391 2.45 26.08 5.14
C VAL A 391 1.37 26.78 5.95
N THR A 392 1.51 28.08 6.11
CA THR A 392 0.42 28.96 6.51
C THR A 392 -0.54 28.95 5.33
N THR A 393 -1.54 28.11 5.41
CA THR A 393 -2.76 28.24 4.62
C THR A 393 -3.39 29.56 4.97
N GLY A 394 -2.98 30.60 4.25
CA GLY A 394 -3.70 31.87 4.18
C GLY A 394 -5.03 31.61 3.49
N ILE A 395 -6.03 31.24 4.27
CA ILE A 395 -7.43 31.31 3.85
C ILE A 395 -7.77 32.78 3.84
N SER A 396 -7.61 33.42 2.69
CA SER A 396 -8.30 34.70 2.40
C SER A 396 -9.78 34.37 2.37
N GLY A 397 -10.50 34.94 3.35
CA GLY A 397 -11.91 34.77 3.47
C GLY A 397 -12.65 35.44 2.32
N ASP A 398 -13.48 34.68 1.69
CA ASP A 398 -14.73 35.09 1.08
C ASP A 398 -15.74 33.97 1.38
N SER A 399 -16.41 34.16 2.51
CA SER A 399 -17.53 33.30 2.91
C SER A 399 -18.79 33.88 2.26
N PRO A 400 -19.55 33.09 1.50
CA PRO A 400 -20.91 33.49 1.11
C PRO A 400 -21.81 33.46 2.35
N PRO A 401 -22.86 34.32 2.37
CA PRO A 401 -23.68 34.55 3.56
C PRO A 401 -24.50 33.31 3.94
N VAL A 402 -24.49 33.02 5.23
CA VAL A 402 -25.29 31.98 5.89
C VAL A 402 -26.78 32.34 5.78
N PRO A 403 -27.67 31.42 5.31
CA PRO A 403 -29.10 31.59 5.41
C PRO A 403 -29.57 31.40 6.87
N PRO A 404 -30.64 32.10 7.30
CA PRO A 404 -31.10 32.05 8.68
C PRO A 404 -31.72 30.68 9.06
N PRO A 405 -31.71 30.33 10.36
CA PRO A 405 -32.23 29.06 10.83
C PRO A 405 -33.75 28.97 10.69
N VAL A 406 -34.20 27.88 10.09
CA VAL A 406 -35.62 27.53 10.03
C VAL A 406 -36.02 26.86 11.36
N ALA A 407 -37.06 27.39 11.98
CA ALA A 407 -37.58 26.97 13.26
C ALA A 407 -38.05 25.50 13.28
N SER A 408 -37.66 24.81 14.34
CA SER A 408 -38.11 23.47 14.69
C SER A 408 -39.60 23.47 14.99
N ALA A 409 -40.37 22.68 14.25
CA ALA A 409 -41.71 22.30 14.63
C ALA A 409 -41.69 20.93 15.30
N THR A 410 -42.06 20.90 16.55
CA THR A 410 -42.31 19.71 17.37
C THR A 410 -43.65 19.12 16.99
N PRO A 411 -43.82 17.82 16.78
CA PRO A 411 -45.12 17.19 16.88
C PRO A 411 -45.27 16.47 18.22
N ALA A 412 -46.45 16.69 18.79
CA ALA A 412 -46.93 16.24 20.07
C ALA A 412 -47.11 14.72 20.16
N ALA A 413 -47.06 14.27 21.41
CA ALA A 413 -47.33 12.92 21.89
C ALA A 413 -48.73 12.41 21.57
N ALA A 414 -48.82 11.11 21.26
CA ALA A 414 -50.02 10.32 21.51
C ALA A 414 -49.66 9.06 22.30
N VAL A 415 -50.27 9.02 23.48
CA VAL A 415 -50.26 7.94 24.45
C VAL A 415 -51.24 6.86 23.98
N ALA A 416 -50.87 5.58 24.10
CA ALA A 416 -51.83 4.50 24.29
C ALA A 416 -51.22 3.31 25.06
N ASP A 417 -51.79 3.08 26.20
CA ASP A 417 -51.67 1.96 27.14
C ASP A 417 -51.83 0.58 26.51
N ALA A 418 -51.08 -0.40 26.98
CA ALA A 418 -51.56 -1.71 27.46
C ALA A 418 -50.41 -2.62 27.93
N ALA A 419 -50.34 -2.92 29.20
CA ALA A 419 -49.80 -4.16 29.79
C ALA A 419 -51.00 -5.02 30.22
N PRO A 420 -50.89 -6.29 30.72
CA PRO A 420 -49.69 -7.04 31.14
C PRO A 420 -49.71 -8.54 30.71
N GLY A 421 -48.61 -9.24 30.91
CA GLY A 421 -48.55 -10.69 30.87
C GLY A 421 -47.31 -11.24 31.56
N ALA A 422 -47.51 -11.76 32.77
CA ALA A 422 -46.50 -12.42 33.59
C ALA A 422 -46.13 -13.81 33.06
N GLY A 423 -44.88 -14.23 33.21
CA GLY A 423 -44.47 -15.61 32.97
C GLY A 423 -42.99 -15.91 33.22
N CYS A 424 -42.69 -16.39 34.43
CA CYS A 424 -41.66 -17.35 34.85
C CYS A 424 -40.21 -17.16 34.47
N LEU A 425 -39.39 -16.82 35.45
CA LEU A 425 -37.97 -17.12 35.58
C LEU A 425 -37.72 -18.61 35.87
N PRO A 426 -36.70 -19.24 35.33
CA PRO A 426 -36.01 -20.35 35.99
C PRO A 426 -34.59 -19.90 36.50
N PRO A 427 -33.98 -20.69 37.41
CA PRO A 427 -33.02 -20.20 38.39
C PRO A 427 -31.58 -20.12 37.88
N ALA A 428 -30.82 -19.24 38.53
CA ALA A 428 -29.39 -19.07 38.38
C ALA A 428 -28.63 -20.34 38.80
N THR A 429 -27.68 -20.77 37.96
CA THR A 429 -26.56 -21.60 38.40
C THR A 429 -25.26 -21.24 37.67
N SER A 430 -24.26 -21.13 38.48
CA SER A 430 -22.80 -21.20 38.23
C SER A 430 -22.10 -19.99 37.68
N SER A 431 -21.22 -19.47 38.53
CA SER A 431 -20.12 -18.53 38.27
C SER A 431 -19.27 -18.88 37.07
N PRO A 432 -18.82 -17.91 36.30
CA PRO A 432 -17.78 -18.11 35.34
C PRO A 432 -16.38 -18.16 36.02
N ALA A 433 -15.61 -19.17 35.71
CA ALA A 433 -14.21 -19.30 36.03
C ALA A 433 -13.36 -18.22 35.34
N PRO A 434 -12.15 -17.93 35.79
CA PRO A 434 -11.43 -16.68 35.47
C PRO A 434 -10.92 -16.66 34.01
N VAL A 435 -11.15 -15.53 33.38
CA VAL A 435 -10.76 -15.15 32.01
C VAL A 435 -9.23 -15.03 31.80
N ALA A 436 -8.42 -15.42 32.77
CA ALA A 436 -6.93 -15.24 32.72
C ALA A 436 -6.19 -16.26 31.82
N ALA A 437 -6.82 -17.37 31.43
CA ALA A 437 -6.15 -18.40 30.62
C ALA A 437 -6.28 -18.19 29.09
N GLU A 438 -7.26 -17.42 28.64
CA GLU A 438 -7.44 -17.14 27.19
C GLU A 438 -6.53 -16.03 26.66
N ASN A 439 -6.10 -15.09 27.53
CA ASN A 439 -5.23 -13.97 27.11
C ASN A 439 -3.78 -14.39 26.85
N ALA A 440 -3.28 -15.43 27.48
CA ALA A 440 -1.91 -15.92 27.27
C ALA A 440 -1.66 -16.44 25.85
N GLY A 441 -2.69 -17.08 25.25
CA GLY A 441 -2.58 -17.58 23.88
C GLY A 441 -2.64 -16.48 22.79
N VAL A 442 -3.31 -15.37 23.09
CA VAL A 442 -3.44 -14.24 22.17
C VAL A 442 -2.15 -13.42 22.16
N ASP A 443 -1.55 -13.18 23.32
CA ASP A 443 -0.28 -12.47 23.45
C ASP A 443 0.87 -13.25 22.80
N ASP A 444 0.84 -14.58 22.86
CA ASP A 444 1.82 -15.45 22.19
C ASP A 444 1.64 -15.43 20.67
N LEU A 445 0.42 -15.41 20.17
CA LEU A 445 0.14 -15.28 18.73
C LEU A 445 0.54 -13.91 18.18
N ILE A 446 0.25 -12.84 18.92
CA ILE A 446 0.70 -11.47 18.58
C ILE A 446 2.22 -11.40 18.62
N ARG A 447 2.86 -12.03 19.62
CA ARG A 447 4.32 -12.09 19.73
C ARG A 447 4.92 -12.88 18.56
N GLN A 448 4.41 -14.07 18.24
CA GLN A 448 4.85 -14.87 17.08
C GLN A 448 4.65 -14.12 15.76
N PHE A 449 3.54 -13.38 15.61
CA PHE A 449 3.30 -12.54 14.44
C PHE A 449 4.28 -11.37 14.39
N LEU A 450 4.52 -10.66 15.50
CA LEU A 450 5.46 -9.56 15.58
C LEU A 450 6.92 -10.03 15.48
N GLU A 451 7.26 -11.19 16.00
CA GLU A 451 8.58 -11.82 15.84
C GLU A 451 8.81 -12.24 14.39
N ARG A 452 7.78 -12.76 13.73
CA ARG A 452 7.85 -13.21 12.34
C ARG A 452 7.75 -12.07 11.33
N TYR A 453 7.03 -11.00 11.69
CA TYR A 453 6.61 -9.96 10.74
C TYR A 453 6.73 -8.52 11.29
N GLY A 454 7.22 -8.32 12.50
CA GLY A 454 7.36 -6.99 13.11
C GLY A 454 8.54 -6.17 12.54
N PRO A 455 8.52 -4.84 12.70
CA PRO A 455 9.62 -3.97 12.26
C PRO A 455 10.87 -4.23 13.10
N GLY A 456 11.69 -5.18 12.71
CA GLY A 456 12.93 -5.57 13.40
C GLY A 456 13.34 -7.02 13.21
N SER A 457 12.47 -7.87 12.71
CA SER A 457 12.83 -9.24 12.33
C SER A 457 13.52 -9.22 10.97
N ARG A 458 14.84 -9.46 11.01
CA ARG A 458 15.66 -9.75 9.83
C ARG A 458 15.52 -11.21 9.46
#